data_d97d73f2c2da1d07bc21ca2e13ec6e88
#
_entry.id   d97d73f2c2da1d07bc21ca2e13ec6e88
#
_cell.length_a   1.000
_cell.length_b   1.000
_cell.length_c   1.000
_cell.angle_alpha   90.00
_cell.angle_beta   90.00
_cell.angle_gamma   90.00
#
_symmetry.space_group_name_H-M   'P 1'
#
loop_
_entity.id
_entity.type
_entity.pdbx_description
1 polymer ?
#
loop_
_entity_poly.entity_id
_entity_poly.type
_entity_poly.pdbx_seq_one_letter_code
_entity_poly.pdbx_strand_id
1 'polypeptide(L)'
;MKPALVEITPEVLLKAYACGIFPMAESADDPALYWIEPERRGVLPLDSFHVPARLKRTVRQDRYRVVCDADFDAVIDACAEPAAGRARTWINARIRALYRGLYARGHCHTVEVYDGADLVGGLYGVSLGGAFFGESMFHRVRDASKIALVHLVARLKAGGFVLLDKALRGEPGDFARLQVDRPVRGGEALAIITERA
;
A
#
# COMPACT_ATOMS: atom_id res chain seq x y z
N MET A 1 -10.36 -25.41 28.26
CA MET A 1 -9.98 -25.46 26.83
C MET A 1 -9.48 -24.05 26.47
N LYS A 2 -8.18 -23.87 26.19
CA LYS A 2 -7.68 -22.60 25.66
C LYS A 2 -8.23 -22.45 24.24
N PRO A 3 -8.80 -21.28 23.86
CA PRO A 3 -9.16 -21.06 22.46
C PRO A 3 -7.88 -21.22 21.62
N ALA A 4 -7.96 -22.06 20.62
CA ALA A 4 -6.89 -22.17 19.63
C ALA A 4 -6.84 -20.80 18.93
N LEU A 5 -5.81 -20.01 19.21
CA LEU A 5 -5.51 -18.80 18.45
C LEU A 5 -5.25 -19.28 17.02
N VAL A 6 -6.17 -19.01 16.12
CA VAL A 6 -5.95 -19.30 14.70
C VAL A 6 -4.71 -18.53 14.28
N GLU A 7 -3.67 -19.27 13.92
CA GLU A 7 -2.44 -18.67 13.42
C GLU A 7 -2.76 -17.97 12.08
N ILE A 8 -2.51 -16.67 12.03
CA ILE A 8 -2.70 -15.91 10.79
C ILE A 8 -1.51 -16.20 9.90
N THR A 9 -1.75 -16.96 8.83
CA THR A 9 -0.75 -17.26 7.80
C THR A 9 -0.90 -16.30 6.62
N PRO A 10 0.10 -16.18 5.73
CA PRO A 10 -0.02 -15.41 4.49
C PRO A 10 -1.23 -15.82 3.64
N GLU A 11 -1.59 -17.09 3.61
CA GLU A 11 -2.74 -17.60 2.86
C GLU A 11 -4.07 -17.13 3.48
N VAL A 12 -4.16 -17.10 4.82
CA VAL A 12 -5.31 -16.53 5.54
C VAL A 12 -5.40 -15.04 5.26
N LEU A 13 -4.27 -14.35 5.22
CA LEU A 13 -4.23 -12.93 4.92
C LEU A 13 -4.71 -12.65 3.49
N LEU A 14 -4.28 -13.40 2.48
CA LEU A 14 -4.78 -13.26 1.10
C LEU A 14 -6.29 -13.50 0.99
N LYS A 15 -6.81 -14.51 1.69
CA LYS A 15 -8.26 -14.76 1.75
C LYS A 15 -9.00 -13.58 2.39
N ALA A 16 -8.45 -12.98 3.42
CA ALA A 16 -9.01 -11.78 4.03
C ALA A 16 -9.06 -10.60 3.04
N TYR A 17 -7.97 -10.37 2.29
CA TYR A 17 -7.97 -9.37 1.21
C TYR A 17 -9.03 -9.65 0.14
N ALA A 18 -9.19 -10.90 -0.26
CA ALA A 18 -10.26 -11.30 -1.19
C ALA A 18 -11.67 -11.00 -0.64
N CYS A 19 -11.84 -11.00 0.69
CA CYS A 19 -13.08 -10.59 1.36
C CYS A 19 -13.15 -9.09 1.69
N GLY A 20 -12.16 -8.29 1.28
CA GLY A 20 -12.12 -6.86 1.58
C GLY A 20 -11.71 -6.52 3.01
N ILE A 21 -11.11 -7.47 3.74
CA ILE A 21 -10.71 -7.36 5.14
C ILE A 21 -9.18 -7.30 5.22
N PHE A 22 -8.64 -6.50 6.13
CA PHE A 22 -7.20 -6.42 6.35
C PHE A 22 -6.86 -6.27 7.84
N PRO A 23 -5.65 -6.70 8.28
CA PRO A 23 -5.25 -6.62 9.67
C PRO A 23 -4.65 -5.26 10.01
N MET A 24 -4.90 -4.80 11.23
CA MET A 24 -4.23 -3.64 11.83
C MET A 24 -3.88 -3.91 13.28
N ALA A 25 -2.89 -3.19 13.81
CA ALA A 25 -2.63 -3.07 15.23
C ALA A 25 -2.93 -1.63 15.70
N GLU A 26 -3.17 -1.45 17.00
CA GLU A 26 -3.37 -0.10 17.56
C GLU A 26 -2.06 0.68 17.64
N SER A 27 -0.95 -0.02 17.86
CA SER A 27 0.40 0.56 17.93
C SER A 27 1.47 -0.47 17.54
N ALA A 28 2.72 0.00 17.42
CA ALA A 28 3.87 -0.87 17.19
C ALA A 28 4.10 -1.90 18.30
N ASP A 29 3.73 -1.55 19.54
CA ASP A 29 3.95 -2.36 20.74
C ASP A 29 2.75 -3.26 21.06
N ASP A 30 1.62 -3.09 20.38
CA ASP A 30 0.44 -3.92 20.57
C ASP A 30 0.62 -5.25 19.82
N PRO A 31 0.67 -6.40 20.52
CA PRO A 31 0.79 -7.70 19.88
C PRO A 31 -0.51 -8.18 19.22
N ALA A 32 -1.64 -7.52 19.51
CA ALA A 32 -2.93 -7.88 18.95
C ALA A 32 -3.05 -7.44 17.49
N LEU A 33 -3.86 -8.18 16.74
CA LEU A 33 -4.28 -7.80 15.38
C LEU A 33 -5.79 -7.73 15.35
N TYR A 34 -6.27 -6.65 14.80
CA TYR A 34 -7.69 -6.38 14.60
C TYR A 34 -8.00 -6.48 13.11
N TRP A 35 -9.05 -7.20 12.76
CA TRP A 35 -9.53 -7.29 11.40
C TRP A 35 -10.44 -6.10 11.11
N ILE A 36 -10.09 -5.34 10.10
CA ILE A 36 -10.82 -4.15 9.69
C ILE A 36 -11.61 -4.48 8.42
N GLU A 37 -12.90 -4.29 8.48
CA GLU A 37 -13.82 -4.32 7.33
C GLU A 37 -14.36 -2.89 7.11
N PRO A 38 -13.77 -2.10 6.21
CA PRO A 38 -14.18 -0.72 6.02
C PRO A 38 -15.50 -0.65 5.24
N GLU A 39 -16.44 0.17 5.70
CA GLU A 39 -17.69 0.45 4.97
C GLU A 39 -17.44 1.13 3.61
N ARG A 40 -16.36 1.88 3.50
CA ARG A 40 -15.95 2.60 2.29
C ARG A 40 -14.47 2.40 2.03
N ARG A 41 -14.11 2.24 0.77
CA ARG A 41 -12.71 2.13 0.33
C ARG A 41 -12.34 3.29 -0.59
N GLY A 42 -11.09 3.76 -0.46
CA GLY A 42 -10.53 4.72 -1.39
C GLY A 42 -9.99 3.98 -2.61
N VAL A 43 -10.60 4.23 -3.76
CA VAL A 43 -10.15 3.63 -5.03
C VAL A 43 -9.55 4.72 -5.90
N LEU A 44 -8.37 4.43 -6.44
CA LEU A 44 -7.73 5.22 -7.50
C LEU A 44 -7.99 4.52 -8.84
N PRO A 45 -8.89 5.05 -9.68
CA PRO A 45 -9.09 4.51 -11.02
C PRO A 45 -7.82 4.71 -11.83
N LEU A 46 -7.23 3.61 -12.32
CA LEU A 46 -5.93 3.66 -12.98
C LEU A 46 -5.98 4.48 -14.27
N ASP A 47 -7.08 4.42 -15.02
CA ASP A 47 -7.23 5.11 -16.30
C ASP A 47 -7.42 6.62 -16.18
N SER A 48 -8.04 7.07 -15.08
CA SER A 48 -8.25 8.50 -14.79
C SER A 48 -7.23 9.06 -13.79
N PHE A 49 -6.15 8.33 -13.49
CA PHE A 49 -5.12 8.79 -12.57
C PHE A 49 -4.46 10.08 -13.06
N HIS A 50 -4.70 11.16 -12.34
CA HIS A 50 -4.17 12.48 -12.67
C HIS A 50 -2.84 12.76 -11.98
N VAL A 51 -1.82 13.13 -12.76
CA VAL A 51 -0.52 13.58 -12.26
C VAL A 51 -0.43 15.10 -12.41
N PRO A 52 -0.38 15.88 -11.31
CA PRO A 52 -0.25 17.33 -11.39
C PRO A 52 0.98 17.78 -12.18
N ALA A 53 0.88 18.89 -12.92
CA ALA A 53 1.94 19.35 -13.84
C ALA A 53 3.33 19.48 -13.15
N ARG A 54 3.35 19.93 -11.90
CA ARG A 54 4.59 20.02 -11.11
C ARG A 54 5.21 18.65 -10.86
N LEU A 55 4.41 17.67 -10.41
CA LEU A 55 4.89 16.31 -10.15
C LEU A 55 5.35 15.64 -11.46
N LYS A 56 4.58 15.83 -12.56
CA LYS A 56 4.95 15.33 -13.89
C LYS A 56 6.32 15.87 -14.33
N ARG A 57 6.62 17.16 -14.05
CA ARG A 57 7.93 17.73 -14.34
C ARG A 57 9.02 17.06 -13.50
N THR A 58 8.81 16.87 -12.20
CA THR A 58 9.76 16.20 -11.30
C THR A 58 10.05 14.77 -11.75
N VAL A 59 9.02 14.00 -12.11
CA VAL A 59 9.20 12.62 -12.64
C VAL A 59 9.98 12.63 -13.93
N ARG A 60 9.69 13.55 -14.86
CA ARG A 60 10.40 13.65 -16.16
C ARG A 60 11.87 14.08 -16.05
N GLN A 61 12.25 14.74 -14.94
CA GLN A 61 13.66 15.09 -14.70
C GLN A 61 14.53 13.87 -14.42
N ASP A 62 13.90 12.72 -14.13
CA ASP A 62 14.55 11.41 -13.92
C ASP A 62 15.74 11.45 -12.94
N ARG A 63 15.63 12.35 -11.95
CA ARG A 63 16.67 12.56 -10.93
C ARG A 63 16.82 11.36 -10.01
N TYR A 64 15.69 10.71 -9.72
CA TYR A 64 15.62 9.64 -8.74
C TYR A 64 15.61 8.28 -9.41
N ARG A 65 16.43 7.37 -8.92
CA ARG A 65 16.35 5.96 -9.32
C ARG A 65 15.14 5.32 -8.65
N VAL A 66 14.23 4.78 -9.46
CA VAL A 66 13.03 4.09 -8.97
C VAL A 66 13.13 2.61 -9.32
N VAL A 67 13.03 1.75 -8.32
CA VAL A 67 13.08 0.29 -8.45
C VAL A 67 11.89 -0.35 -7.76
N CYS A 68 11.64 -1.62 -8.02
CA CYS A 68 10.61 -2.40 -7.36
C CYS A 68 11.24 -3.65 -6.75
N ASP A 69 10.72 -4.05 -5.60
CA ASP A 69 11.06 -5.30 -4.93
C ASP A 69 12.57 -5.49 -4.65
N ALA A 70 13.28 -4.39 -4.37
CA ALA A 70 14.70 -4.41 -4.10
C ALA A 70 15.00 -4.62 -2.61
N ASP A 71 14.27 -3.93 -1.72
CA ASP A 71 14.48 -4.01 -0.27
C ASP A 71 13.17 -3.82 0.49
N PHE A 72 12.41 -4.90 0.64
CA PHE A 72 11.14 -4.90 1.35
C PHE A 72 11.30 -4.42 2.80
N ASP A 73 12.35 -4.87 3.49
CA ASP A 73 12.53 -4.56 4.91
C ASP A 73 12.81 -3.09 5.14
N ALA A 74 13.67 -2.49 4.34
CA ALA A 74 13.93 -1.06 4.41
C ALA A 74 12.66 -0.22 4.15
N VAL A 75 11.79 -0.65 3.23
CA VAL A 75 10.54 0.06 2.92
C VAL A 75 9.53 -0.05 4.07
N ILE A 76 9.28 -1.27 4.59
CA ILE A 76 8.29 -1.45 5.66
C ILE A 76 8.75 -0.79 6.96
N ASP A 77 10.06 -0.79 7.24
CA ASP A 77 10.65 -0.11 8.39
C ASP A 77 10.48 1.41 8.27
N ALA A 78 10.80 1.99 7.12
CA ALA A 78 10.60 3.40 6.87
C ALA A 78 9.10 3.81 6.91
N CYS A 79 8.20 2.94 6.48
CA CYS A 79 6.76 3.14 6.62
C CYS A 79 6.30 3.11 8.09
N ALA A 80 7.01 2.38 8.95
CA ALA A 80 6.71 2.28 10.37
C ALA A 80 7.32 3.41 11.20
N GLU A 81 8.28 4.17 10.68
CA GLU A 81 8.88 5.32 11.37
C GLU A 81 7.81 6.38 11.74
N PRO A 82 7.94 7.02 12.91
CA PRO A 82 7.15 8.21 13.23
C PRO A 82 7.36 9.30 12.17
N ALA A 83 6.32 10.02 11.82
CA ALA A 83 6.38 11.12 10.87
C ALA A 83 5.59 12.32 11.39
N ALA A 84 5.79 13.48 10.79
CA ALA A 84 5.03 14.68 11.12
C ALA A 84 3.52 14.42 10.97
N GLY A 85 2.75 14.63 12.05
CA GLY A 85 1.32 14.31 12.11
C GLY A 85 0.98 12.83 12.37
N ARG A 86 1.97 11.95 12.47
CA ARG A 86 1.80 10.52 12.77
C ARG A 86 2.83 10.05 13.80
N ALA A 87 2.52 10.24 15.08
CA ALA A 87 3.39 9.83 16.18
C ALA A 87 3.39 8.31 16.43
N ARG A 88 2.35 7.58 16.00
CA ARG A 88 2.20 6.14 16.19
C ARG A 88 2.05 5.44 14.85
N THR A 89 2.53 4.20 14.78
CA THR A 89 2.34 3.31 13.64
C THR A 89 1.49 2.11 14.03
N TRP A 90 0.72 1.61 13.08
CA TRP A 90 -0.03 0.34 13.19
C TRP A 90 0.82 -0.88 12.76
N ILE A 91 2.03 -0.62 12.23
CA ILE A 91 2.92 -1.67 11.74
C ILE A 91 3.73 -2.22 12.93
N ASN A 92 3.24 -3.28 13.55
CA ASN A 92 3.95 -4.02 14.60
C ASN A 92 4.79 -5.17 14.01
N ALA A 93 5.54 -5.87 14.85
CA ALA A 93 6.39 -6.99 14.44
C ALA A 93 5.60 -8.11 13.72
N ARG A 94 4.36 -8.36 14.15
CA ARG A 94 3.49 -9.40 13.59
C ARG A 94 3.01 -9.03 12.19
N ILE A 95 2.62 -7.79 11.98
CA ILE A 95 2.28 -7.24 10.66
C ILE A 95 3.47 -7.33 9.72
N ARG A 96 4.67 -6.93 10.16
CA ARG A 96 5.90 -7.06 9.35
C ARG A 96 6.12 -8.50 8.89
N ALA A 97 6.02 -9.46 9.82
CA ALA A 97 6.22 -10.88 9.50
C ALA A 97 5.18 -11.40 8.47
N LEU A 98 3.91 -11.02 8.60
CA LEU A 98 2.85 -11.39 7.67
C LEU A 98 3.10 -10.85 6.25
N TYR A 99 3.40 -9.55 6.12
CA TYR A 99 3.67 -8.94 4.81
C TYR A 99 4.99 -9.42 4.20
N ARG A 100 6.02 -9.70 5.03
CA ARG A 100 7.23 -10.38 4.56
C ARG A 100 6.91 -11.77 3.99
N GLY A 101 6.01 -12.50 4.65
CA GLY A 101 5.52 -13.79 4.15
C GLY A 101 4.79 -13.68 2.81
N LEU A 102 4.03 -12.61 2.58
CA LEU A 102 3.42 -12.30 1.29
C LEU A 102 4.45 -11.89 0.24
N TYR A 103 5.44 -11.08 0.62
CA TYR A 103 6.54 -10.68 -0.26
C TYR A 103 7.32 -11.89 -0.78
N ALA A 104 7.71 -12.80 0.12
CA ALA A 104 8.40 -14.03 -0.27
C ALA A 104 7.60 -14.94 -1.22
N ARG A 105 6.27 -14.76 -1.30
CA ARG A 105 5.36 -15.49 -2.19
C ARG A 105 4.97 -14.70 -3.45
N GLY A 106 5.52 -13.50 -3.65
CA GLY A 106 5.21 -12.63 -4.80
C GLY A 106 3.82 -11.99 -4.76
N HIS A 107 3.24 -11.83 -3.56
CA HIS A 107 1.95 -11.18 -3.36
C HIS A 107 2.05 -9.80 -2.69
N CYS A 108 3.18 -9.47 -2.10
CA CYS A 108 3.44 -8.11 -1.60
C CYS A 108 4.60 -7.53 -2.38
N HIS A 109 4.50 -6.25 -2.74
CA HIS A 109 5.46 -5.56 -3.58
C HIS A 109 5.81 -4.20 -3.01
N THR A 110 7.01 -3.75 -3.33
CA THR A 110 7.51 -2.42 -2.96
C THR A 110 7.83 -1.59 -4.20
N VAL A 111 7.81 -0.27 -4.02
CA VAL A 111 8.39 0.68 -4.97
C VAL A 111 9.29 1.61 -4.18
N GLU A 112 10.57 1.58 -4.45
CA GLU A 112 11.61 2.35 -3.78
C GLU A 112 12.07 3.52 -4.65
N VAL A 113 12.31 4.66 -4.01
CA VAL A 113 12.85 5.87 -4.65
C VAL A 113 14.16 6.24 -3.98
N TYR A 114 15.23 6.26 -4.75
CA TYR A 114 16.59 6.56 -4.29
C TYR A 114 17.11 7.87 -4.87
N ASP A 115 17.79 8.65 -4.02
CA ASP A 115 18.65 9.78 -4.42
C ASP A 115 20.11 9.33 -4.21
N GLY A 116 20.80 8.96 -5.29
CA GLY A 116 22.07 8.23 -5.19
C GLY A 116 21.89 6.86 -4.51
N ALA A 117 22.52 6.67 -3.36
CA ALA A 117 22.42 5.46 -2.56
C ALA A 117 21.30 5.53 -1.49
N ASP A 118 20.78 6.71 -1.20
CA ASP A 118 19.85 6.94 -0.10
C ASP A 118 18.41 6.60 -0.51
N LEU A 119 17.74 5.76 0.28
CA LEU A 119 16.32 5.47 0.16
C LEU A 119 15.53 6.67 0.70
N VAL A 120 14.98 7.49 -0.20
CA VAL A 120 14.32 8.77 0.14
C VAL A 120 12.80 8.73 0.09
N GLY A 121 12.21 7.65 -0.39
CA GLY A 121 10.77 7.44 -0.40
C GLY A 121 10.41 6.08 -0.93
N GLY A 122 9.16 5.69 -0.72
CA GLY A 122 8.68 4.41 -1.19
C GLY A 122 7.27 4.12 -0.71
N LEU A 123 6.78 2.97 -1.14
CA LEU A 123 5.51 2.41 -0.72
C LEU A 123 5.56 0.88 -0.76
N TYR A 124 4.64 0.23 -0.08
CA TYR A 124 4.39 -1.19 -0.27
C TYR A 124 2.89 -1.48 -0.34
N GLY A 125 2.55 -2.64 -0.89
CA GLY A 125 1.17 -3.10 -0.99
C GLY A 125 1.06 -4.53 -1.47
N VAL A 126 -0.18 -5.02 -1.50
CA VAL A 126 -0.53 -6.41 -1.84
C VAL A 126 -1.16 -6.47 -3.22
N SER A 127 -0.69 -7.39 -4.06
CA SER A 127 -1.30 -7.72 -5.34
C SER A 127 -2.19 -8.96 -5.21
N LEU A 128 -3.43 -8.88 -5.69
CA LEU A 128 -4.36 -9.99 -5.72
C LEU A 128 -5.26 -9.88 -6.96
N GLY A 129 -5.14 -10.85 -7.88
CA GLY A 129 -5.84 -10.78 -9.16
C GLY A 129 -5.50 -9.49 -9.92
N GLY A 130 -6.52 -8.77 -10.37
CA GLY A 130 -6.37 -7.47 -11.05
C GLY A 130 -6.33 -6.25 -10.12
N ALA A 131 -6.24 -6.44 -8.79
CA ALA A 131 -6.23 -5.37 -7.81
C ALA A 131 -4.89 -5.25 -7.11
N PHE A 132 -4.52 -4.02 -6.77
CA PHE A 132 -3.39 -3.71 -5.89
C PHE A 132 -3.89 -2.94 -4.67
N PHE A 133 -3.55 -3.40 -3.47
CA PHE A 133 -3.91 -2.80 -2.20
C PHE A 133 -2.71 -2.04 -1.65
N GLY A 134 -2.74 -0.71 -1.73
CA GLY A 134 -1.68 0.15 -1.20
C GLY A 134 -1.79 0.25 0.32
N GLU A 135 -0.81 -0.24 1.04
CA GLU A 135 -0.81 -0.34 2.50
C GLU A 135 -0.25 0.91 3.17
N SER A 136 0.97 1.27 2.83
CA SER A 136 1.62 2.44 3.40
C SER A 136 2.66 3.03 2.47
N MET A 137 3.03 4.29 2.74
CA MET A 137 4.08 4.98 2.02
C MET A 137 4.82 5.94 2.96
N PHE A 138 6.06 6.25 2.60
CA PHE A 138 6.89 7.21 3.31
C PHE A 138 7.64 8.12 2.34
N HIS A 139 8.11 9.25 2.82
CA HIS A 139 9.03 10.12 2.10
C HIS A 139 9.94 10.87 3.07
N ARG A 140 11.21 10.98 2.73
CA ARG A 140 12.24 11.78 3.42
C ARG A 140 12.53 13.07 2.67
N VAL A 141 12.26 13.08 1.36
CA VAL A 141 12.35 14.28 0.52
C VAL A 141 11.01 14.55 -0.15
N ARG A 142 10.79 15.79 -0.52
CA ARG A 142 9.54 16.26 -1.11
C ARG A 142 9.14 15.42 -2.33
N ASP A 143 7.89 15.02 -2.36
CA ASP A 143 7.22 14.28 -3.44
C ASP A 143 7.76 12.84 -3.69
N ALA A 144 8.74 12.32 -2.94
CA ALA A 144 9.30 10.99 -3.21
C ALA A 144 8.25 9.86 -3.15
N SER A 145 7.35 9.85 -2.15
CA SER A 145 6.25 8.88 -2.10
C SER A 145 5.28 9.01 -3.28
N LYS A 146 5.07 10.24 -3.78
CA LYS A 146 4.21 10.47 -4.96
C LYS A 146 4.89 10.02 -6.25
N ILE A 147 6.22 10.14 -6.34
CA ILE A 147 7.01 9.57 -7.44
C ILE A 147 6.85 8.05 -7.44
N ALA A 148 7.01 7.39 -6.28
CA ALA A 148 6.74 5.95 -6.14
C ALA A 148 5.34 5.58 -6.64
N LEU A 149 4.31 6.35 -6.25
CA LEU A 149 2.93 6.10 -6.66
C LEU A 149 2.74 6.27 -8.18
N VAL A 150 3.34 7.28 -8.82
CA VAL A 150 3.29 7.44 -10.29
C VAL A 150 3.89 6.24 -11.00
N HIS A 151 5.03 5.74 -10.53
CA HIS A 151 5.68 4.55 -11.08
C HIS A 151 4.88 3.28 -10.82
N LEU A 152 4.26 3.13 -9.63
CA LEU A 152 3.34 2.03 -9.34
C LEU A 152 2.18 2.02 -10.34
N VAL A 153 1.47 3.14 -10.49
CA VAL A 153 0.31 3.24 -11.40
C VAL A 153 0.70 2.90 -12.85
N ALA A 154 1.85 3.39 -13.31
CA ALA A 154 2.34 3.06 -14.65
C ALA A 154 2.57 1.54 -14.83
N ARG A 155 3.14 0.87 -13.81
CA ARG A 155 3.38 -0.58 -13.82
C ARG A 155 2.07 -1.37 -13.74
N LEU A 156 1.14 -0.95 -12.87
CA LEU A 156 -0.17 -1.59 -12.74
C LEU A 156 -0.94 -1.53 -14.08
N LYS A 157 -0.93 -0.39 -14.75
CA LYS A 157 -1.54 -0.26 -16.09
C LYS A 157 -0.88 -1.17 -17.11
N ALA A 158 0.44 -1.20 -17.15
CA ALA A 158 1.19 -2.08 -18.06
C ALA A 158 0.94 -3.57 -17.76
N GLY A 159 0.73 -3.93 -16.48
CA GLY A 159 0.42 -5.29 -16.04
C GLY A 159 -1.06 -5.69 -16.18
N GLY A 160 -1.92 -4.81 -16.70
CA GLY A 160 -3.36 -5.10 -16.87
C GLY A 160 -4.18 -5.09 -15.60
N PHE A 161 -3.66 -4.48 -14.54
CA PHE A 161 -4.44 -4.25 -13.32
C PHE A 161 -5.58 -3.27 -13.60
N VAL A 162 -6.67 -3.43 -12.86
CA VAL A 162 -7.88 -2.59 -13.02
C VAL A 162 -8.16 -1.70 -11.82
N LEU A 163 -7.55 -2.00 -10.67
CA LEU A 163 -7.84 -1.33 -9.42
C LEU A 163 -6.58 -1.05 -8.61
N LEU A 164 -6.46 0.16 -8.10
CA LEU A 164 -5.59 0.50 -6.99
C LEU A 164 -6.46 0.91 -5.81
N ASP A 165 -6.53 0.05 -4.80
CA ASP A 165 -7.23 0.31 -3.55
C ASP A 165 -6.28 0.97 -2.55
N LYS A 166 -6.79 1.91 -1.79
CA LYS A 166 -6.11 2.55 -0.69
C LYS A 166 -6.89 2.30 0.58
N ALA A 167 -6.28 1.64 1.55
CA ALA A 167 -6.83 1.60 2.89
C ALA A 167 -6.99 3.03 3.43
N LEU A 168 -8.24 3.46 3.64
CA LEU A 168 -8.54 4.80 4.16
C LEU A 168 -8.21 4.84 5.66
N ARG A 169 -6.93 4.97 6.01
CA ARG A 169 -6.49 5.53 7.28
C ARG A 169 -5.33 6.47 7.02
N GLY A 170 -5.60 7.71 7.18
CA GLY A 170 -4.73 8.87 7.09
C GLY A 170 -5.62 10.07 6.98
N GLU A 171 -5.24 11.17 7.60
CA GLU A 171 -5.93 12.45 7.44
C GLU A 171 -6.21 12.69 5.95
N PRO A 172 -7.36 13.27 5.60
CA PRO A 172 -7.75 13.55 4.20
C PRO A 172 -6.71 14.38 3.42
N GLY A 173 -5.71 14.94 4.10
CA GLY A 173 -4.71 15.84 3.53
C GLY A 173 -3.63 15.20 2.67
N ASP A 174 -3.17 13.98 2.96
CA ASP A 174 -2.01 13.42 2.26
C ASP A 174 -2.31 12.92 0.85
N PHE A 175 -3.57 12.59 0.57
CA PHE A 175 -4.02 12.14 -0.74
C PHE A 175 -5.12 13.01 -1.35
N ALA A 176 -5.68 13.98 -0.61
CA ALA A 176 -6.75 14.86 -1.09
C ALA A 176 -6.35 15.74 -2.30
N ARG A 177 -5.03 15.77 -2.63
CA ARG A 177 -4.52 16.43 -3.86
C ARG A 177 -4.34 15.47 -5.03
N LEU A 178 -4.53 14.17 -4.83
CA LEU A 178 -4.66 13.18 -5.88
C LEU A 178 -6.16 12.86 -5.90
N GLN A 179 -6.90 13.42 -6.82
CA GLN A 179 -8.34 13.25 -6.94
C GLN A 179 -8.73 11.77 -6.79
N VAL A 180 -9.36 11.45 -5.67
CA VAL A 180 -10.07 10.18 -5.48
C VAL A 180 -11.48 10.46 -6.01
N ASP A 181 -11.72 10.16 -7.27
CA ASP A 181 -12.94 10.56 -7.95
C ASP A 181 -14.19 9.83 -7.45
N ARG A 182 -14.05 8.74 -6.68
CA ARG A 182 -15.22 8.02 -6.19
C ARG A 182 -14.93 7.07 -5.02
N PRO A 183 -15.64 7.19 -3.89
CA PRO A 183 -15.68 6.11 -2.91
C PRO A 183 -16.49 4.94 -3.49
N VAL A 184 -15.88 3.77 -3.63
CA VAL A 184 -16.52 2.53 -4.06
C VAL A 184 -16.90 1.75 -2.81
N ARG A 185 -18.09 1.16 -2.77
CA ARG A 185 -18.50 0.26 -1.69
C ARG A 185 -17.65 -1.02 -1.75
N GLY A 186 -17.32 -1.61 -0.58
CA GLY A 186 -16.46 -2.79 -0.50
C GLY A 186 -16.89 -3.95 -1.42
N GLY A 187 -18.22 -4.16 -1.60
CA GLY A 187 -18.76 -5.15 -2.52
C GLY A 187 -18.49 -4.88 -4.01
N GLU A 188 -18.42 -3.62 -4.44
CA GLU A 188 -18.10 -3.28 -5.85
C GLU A 188 -16.61 -3.51 -6.15
N ALA A 189 -15.72 -3.24 -5.17
CA ALA A 189 -14.30 -3.54 -5.30
C ALA A 189 -14.06 -5.06 -5.38
N LEU A 190 -14.81 -5.85 -4.59
CA LEU A 190 -14.80 -7.31 -4.64
C LEU A 190 -15.28 -7.87 -5.98
N ALA A 191 -16.33 -7.32 -6.57
CA ALA A 191 -16.82 -7.75 -7.87
C ALA A 191 -15.74 -7.63 -8.96
N ILE A 192 -14.96 -6.54 -8.97
CA ILE A 192 -13.85 -6.33 -9.92
C ILE A 192 -12.73 -7.36 -9.72
N ILE A 193 -12.50 -7.81 -8.48
CA ILE A 193 -11.46 -8.80 -8.14
C ILE A 193 -11.89 -10.21 -8.57
N THR A 194 -13.17 -10.55 -8.43
CA THR A 194 -13.69 -11.90 -8.70
C THR A 194 -14.01 -12.17 -10.16
N GLU A 195 -14.29 -11.15 -10.97
CA GLU A 195 -14.59 -11.31 -12.40
C GLU A 195 -13.37 -11.66 -13.27
N ARG A 196 -12.14 -11.56 -12.73
CA ARG A 196 -10.88 -11.84 -13.45
C ARG A 196 -9.99 -12.91 -12.79
N ALA A 197 -10.45 -13.56 -11.71
CA ALA A 197 -9.82 -14.71 -11.11
C ALA A 197 -10.44 -15.99 -11.70
#